data_61d52f13386b8a78c4e0943a6875ba36
#
_entry.id   61d52f13386b8a78c4e0943a6875ba36
#
_cell.length_a   1.000
_cell.length_b   1.000
_cell.length_c   1.000
_cell.angle_alpha   90.00
_cell.angle_beta   90.00
_cell.angle_gamma   90.00
#
_symmetry.space_group_name_H-M   'P 1'
#
loop_
_entity.id
_entity.type
_entity.pdbx_description
1 polymer ?
#
loop_
_entity_poly.entity_id
_entity_poly.type
_entity_poly.pdbx_seq_one_letter_code
_entity_poly.pdbx_strand_id
1 'polypeptide(L)'
;MLNVSQFIADHITGRQKSMFAADIEANRDKLRAEIEGKRVLVIGGAGTIGSSYIRAVLPFRPSKLVVVDISENGLTELTRDLRSTYGMYVPEEYRTYPLSFADPVFEKIFRTEQGFDIVANFSAHKHVPVSYTHLRAHETKANL
;
A
#
# COMPACT_ATOMS: atom_id res chain seq x y z
N MET A 1 -20.99 -4.67 13.44
CA MET A 1 -20.02 -3.55 13.43
C MET A 1 -20.42 -2.54 12.36
N LEU A 2 -20.39 -1.26 12.68
CA LEU A 2 -20.73 -0.22 11.72
C LEU A 2 -19.73 -0.19 10.58
N ASN A 3 -20.20 -0.32 9.35
CA ASN A 3 -19.39 -0.11 8.17
C ASN A 3 -19.40 1.38 7.83
N VAL A 4 -18.31 2.08 8.14
CA VAL A 4 -18.22 3.53 7.97
C VAL A 4 -18.37 3.93 6.49
N SER A 5 -17.77 3.17 5.59
CA SER A 5 -17.88 3.45 4.15
C SER A 5 -19.32 3.34 3.67
N GLN A 6 -20.02 2.29 4.11
CA GLN A 6 -21.43 2.09 3.75
C GLN A 6 -22.31 3.17 4.37
N PHE A 7 -22.04 3.54 5.62
CA PHE A 7 -22.76 4.61 6.30
C PHE A 7 -22.62 5.94 5.55
N ILE A 8 -21.41 6.29 5.14
CA ILE A 8 -21.16 7.50 4.36
C ILE A 8 -21.90 7.45 3.02
N ALA A 9 -21.84 6.30 2.34
CA ALA A 9 -22.54 6.14 1.07
C ALA A 9 -24.05 6.33 1.22
N ASP A 10 -24.64 5.71 2.25
CA ASP A 10 -26.10 5.71 2.43
C ASP A 10 -26.64 7.03 2.97
N HIS A 11 -25.89 7.68 3.87
CA HIS A 11 -26.44 8.81 4.65
C HIS A 11 -25.84 10.16 4.29
N ILE A 12 -24.65 10.21 3.72
CA ILE A 12 -23.95 11.46 3.46
C ILE A 12 -23.87 11.75 1.95
N THR A 13 -23.33 10.79 1.18
CA THR A 13 -23.15 10.99 -0.26
C THR A 13 -24.27 10.38 -1.11
N GLY A 14 -25.03 9.45 -0.55
CA GLY A 14 -26.07 8.72 -1.29
C GLY A 14 -25.48 7.81 -2.38
N ARG A 15 -24.23 7.43 -2.28
CA ARG A 15 -23.55 6.61 -3.28
C ARG A 15 -23.21 5.26 -2.72
N GLN A 16 -23.49 4.22 -3.49
CA GLN A 16 -23.15 2.83 -3.13
C GLN A 16 -21.71 2.47 -3.44
N LYS A 17 -21.04 3.24 -4.30
CA LYS A 17 -19.64 3.03 -4.70
C LYS A 17 -18.79 4.22 -4.35
N SER A 18 -17.49 3.98 -4.14
CA SER A 18 -16.51 5.04 -3.94
C SER A 18 -16.58 6.07 -5.07
N MET A 19 -16.31 7.34 -4.75
CA MET A 19 -16.18 8.40 -5.74
C MET A 19 -15.19 8.06 -6.84
N PHE A 20 -14.16 7.27 -6.52
CA PHE A 20 -13.09 6.91 -7.44
C PHE A 20 -13.35 5.61 -8.20
N ALA A 21 -14.42 4.89 -7.89
CA ALA A 21 -14.69 3.60 -8.51
C ALA A 21 -14.84 3.70 -10.03
N ALA A 22 -15.54 4.73 -10.51
CA ALA A 22 -15.71 4.95 -11.94
C ALA A 22 -14.40 5.29 -12.63
N ASP A 23 -13.56 6.10 -11.99
CA ASP A 23 -12.24 6.46 -12.53
C ASP A 23 -11.31 5.24 -12.59
N ILE A 24 -11.35 4.40 -11.57
CA ILE A 24 -10.58 3.16 -11.53
C ILE A 24 -11.03 2.24 -12.67
N GLU A 25 -12.33 2.10 -12.85
CA GLU A 25 -12.87 1.24 -13.90
C GLU A 25 -12.52 1.76 -15.29
N ALA A 26 -12.64 3.08 -15.49
CA ALA A 26 -12.31 3.72 -16.76
C ALA A 26 -10.83 3.61 -17.11
N ASN A 27 -9.95 3.51 -16.11
CA ASN A 27 -8.51 3.43 -16.29
C ASN A 27 -7.95 2.05 -15.97
N ARG A 28 -8.79 1.04 -15.89
CA ARG A 28 -8.38 -0.32 -15.48
C ARG A 28 -7.22 -0.85 -16.32
N ASP A 29 -7.27 -0.69 -17.62
CA ASP A 29 -6.23 -1.20 -18.50
C ASP A 29 -4.90 -0.46 -18.29
N LYS A 30 -4.95 0.85 -18.09
CA LYS A 30 -3.76 1.64 -17.78
C LYS A 30 -3.16 1.22 -16.44
N LEU A 31 -4.00 1.04 -15.42
CA LEU A 31 -3.54 0.62 -14.10
C LEU A 31 -2.93 -0.76 -14.16
N ARG A 32 -3.54 -1.67 -14.90
CA ARG A 32 -2.98 -3.01 -15.10
C ARG A 32 -1.61 -2.95 -15.75
N ALA A 33 -1.45 -2.14 -16.80
CA ALA A 33 -0.17 -1.99 -17.48
C ALA A 33 0.92 -1.44 -16.55
N GLU A 34 0.55 -0.55 -15.62
CA GLU A 34 1.49 0.07 -14.70
C GLU A 34 1.82 -0.81 -13.48
N ILE A 35 0.95 -1.72 -13.10
CA ILE A 35 1.07 -2.47 -11.84
C ILE A 35 1.37 -3.95 -12.06
N GLU A 36 0.81 -4.56 -13.09
CA GLU A 36 0.97 -6.00 -13.33
C GLU A 36 2.45 -6.37 -13.50
N GLY A 37 2.90 -7.35 -12.71
CA GLY A 37 4.27 -7.81 -12.74
C GLY A 37 5.28 -6.88 -12.08
N LYS A 38 4.85 -5.75 -11.50
CA LYS A 38 5.74 -4.79 -10.87
C LYS A 38 6.04 -5.15 -9.43
N ARG A 39 7.17 -4.66 -8.95
CA ARG A 39 7.60 -4.83 -7.56
C ARG A 39 7.17 -3.60 -6.78
N VAL A 40 6.37 -3.80 -5.73
CA VAL A 40 5.74 -2.72 -4.98
C VAL A 40 6.24 -2.70 -3.54
N LEU A 41 6.64 -1.54 -3.06
CA LEU A 41 6.96 -1.29 -1.66
C LEU A 41 5.92 -0.33 -1.09
N VAL A 42 5.33 -0.70 0.04
CA VAL A 42 4.39 0.16 0.76
C VAL A 42 4.93 0.44 2.16
N ILE A 43 5.18 1.70 2.46
CA ILE A 43 5.62 2.16 3.78
C ILE A 43 4.40 2.71 4.52
N GLY A 44 4.21 2.24 5.77
CA GLY A 44 3.01 2.59 6.51
C GLY A 44 1.79 1.78 6.08
N GLY A 45 2.02 0.56 5.58
CA GLY A 45 0.99 -0.27 4.98
C GLY A 45 -0.01 -0.88 5.96
N ALA A 46 0.30 -0.90 7.25
CA ALA A 46 -0.61 -1.43 8.27
C ALA A 46 -1.68 -0.42 8.70
N GLY A 47 -1.51 0.87 8.34
CA GLY A 47 -2.50 1.89 8.62
C GLY A 47 -3.72 1.79 7.73
N THR A 48 -4.73 2.61 8.01
CA THR A 48 -6.01 2.59 7.28
C THR A 48 -5.82 2.90 5.80
N ILE A 49 -5.09 3.95 5.48
CA ILE A 49 -4.89 4.38 4.09
C ILE A 49 -3.96 3.41 3.37
N GLY A 50 -2.85 3.02 4.01
CA GLY A 50 -1.89 2.10 3.41
C GLY A 50 -2.50 0.73 3.09
N SER A 51 -3.28 0.19 4.02
CA SER A 51 -3.95 -1.10 3.80
C SER A 51 -5.01 -1.03 2.71
N SER A 52 -5.72 0.09 2.62
CA SER A 52 -6.69 0.32 1.53
C SER A 52 -6.00 0.39 0.17
N TYR A 53 -4.85 1.04 0.11
CA TYR A 53 -4.03 1.10 -1.10
C TYR A 53 -3.59 -0.31 -1.53
N ILE A 54 -3.11 -1.11 -0.58
CA ILE A 54 -2.69 -2.49 -0.85
C ILE A 54 -3.83 -3.30 -1.44
N ARG A 55 -5.02 -3.21 -0.85
CA ARG A 55 -6.20 -3.93 -1.36
C ARG A 55 -6.61 -3.46 -2.74
N ALA A 56 -6.38 -2.19 -3.07
CA ALA A 56 -6.69 -1.66 -4.38
C ALA A 56 -5.68 -2.10 -5.45
N VAL A 57 -4.42 -2.29 -5.07
CA VAL A 57 -3.31 -2.63 -5.97
C VAL A 57 -3.26 -4.13 -6.28
N LEU A 58 -3.53 -4.98 -5.28
CA LEU A 58 -3.38 -6.43 -5.43
C LEU A 58 -4.19 -7.03 -6.58
N PRO A 59 -5.43 -6.60 -6.88
CA PRO A 59 -6.17 -7.14 -8.03
C PRO A 59 -5.46 -6.94 -9.37
N PHE A 60 -4.56 -5.99 -9.47
CA PHE A 60 -3.76 -5.75 -10.68
C PHE A 60 -2.51 -6.64 -10.77
N ARG A 61 -2.33 -7.56 -9.83
CA ARG A 61 -1.33 -8.63 -9.85
C ARG A 61 0.13 -8.15 -9.92
N PRO A 62 0.59 -7.37 -8.93
CA PRO A 62 2.03 -7.10 -8.83
C PRO A 62 2.79 -8.40 -8.57
N SER A 63 4.04 -8.46 -9.01
CA SER A 63 4.86 -9.66 -8.83
C SER A 63 5.43 -9.78 -7.42
N LYS A 64 5.54 -8.66 -6.71
CA LYS A 64 6.14 -8.60 -5.38
C LYS A 64 5.50 -7.48 -4.57
N LEU A 65 5.26 -7.75 -3.31
CA LEU A 65 4.77 -6.74 -2.36
C LEU A 65 5.60 -6.83 -1.08
N VAL A 66 6.23 -5.73 -0.74
CA VAL A 66 6.92 -5.56 0.54
C VAL A 66 6.22 -4.47 1.32
N VAL A 67 5.86 -4.75 2.56
CA VAL A 67 5.16 -3.81 3.43
C VAL A 67 6.02 -3.52 4.65
N VAL A 68 6.26 -2.25 4.91
CA VAL A 68 7.04 -1.78 6.05
C VAL A 68 6.14 -0.94 6.94
N ASP A 69 6.13 -1.25 8.23
CA ASP A 69 5.36 -0.49 9.22
C ASP A 69 5.97 -0.71 10.59
N ILE A 70 5.88 0.27 11.47
CA ILE A 70 6.38 0.13 12.84
C ILE A 70 5.51 -0.80 13.68
N SER A 71 4.28 -1.04 13.28
CA SER A 71 3.33 -1.88 14.01
C SER A 71 3.43 -3.33 13.57
N GLU A 72 4.12 -4.16 14.34
CA GLU A 72 4.20 -5.60 14.09
C GLU A 72 2.82 -6.26 14.10
N ASN A 73 1.98 -5.89 15.08
CA ASN A 73 0.62 -6.41 15.17
C ASN A 73 -0.21 -6.01 13.96
N GLY A 74 -0.07 -4.77 13.50
CA GLY A 74 -0.78 -4.29 12.32
C GLY A 74 -0.38 -5.05 11.07
N LEU A 75 0.91 -5.36 10.91
CA LEU A 75 1.40 -6.16 9.78
C LEU A 75 0.86 -7.58 9.82
N THR A 76 0.80 -8.18 11.01
CA THR A 76 0.25 -9.53 11.18
C THR A 76 -1.23 -9.57 10.84
N GLU A 77 -1.99 -8.59 11.29
CA GLU A 77 -3.41 -8.47 10.98
C GLU A 77 -3.65 -8.26 9.49
N LEU A 78 -2.88 -7.40 8.87
CA LEU A 78 -2.94 -7.16 7.43
C LEU A 78 -2.71 -8.46 6.65
N THR A 79 -1.67 -9.19 7.00
CA THR A 79 -1.34 -10.45 6.33
C THR A 79 -2.47 -11.46 6.49
N ARG A 80 -3.02 -11.57 7.69
CA ARG A 80 -4.14 -12.46 7.94
C ARG A 80 -5.36 -12.08 7.08
N ASP A 81 -5.69 -10.80 7.06
CA ASP A 81 -6.83 -10.30 6.29
C ASP A 81 -6.66 -10.57 4.79
N LEU A 82 -5.48 -10.29 4.25
CA LEU A 82 -5.23 -10.51 2.82
C LEU A 82 -5.34 -11.98 2.45
N ARG A 83 -4.79 -12.87 3.27
CA ARG A 83 -4.82 -14.31 3.00
C ARG A 83 -6.17 -14.95 3.25
N SER A 84 -6.97 -14.36 4.12
CA SER A 84 -8.32 -14.88 4.42
C SER A 84 -9.39 -14.33 3.51
N THR A 85 -9.12 -13.27 2.74
CA THR A 85 -10.09 -12.70 1.82
C THR A 85 -10.25 -13.57 0.60
N TYR A 86 -11.46 -14.06 0.37
CA TYR A 86 -11.75 -14.92 -0.75
C TYR A 86 -11.47 -14.22 -2.09
N GLY A 87 -10.74 -14.90 -2.96
CA GLY A 87 -10.42 -14.36 -4.27
C GLY A 87 -9.35 -13.28 -4.31
N MET A 88 -8.77 -12.93 -3.15
CA MET A 88 -7.71 -11.93 -3.12
C MET A 88 -6.39 -12.52 -3.63
N TYR A 89 -5.83 -11.88 -4.66
CA TYR A 89 -4.49 -12.22 -5.11
C TYR A 89 -3.46 -11.70 -4.12
N VAL A 90 -2.56 -12.57 -3.69
CA VAL A 90 -1.39 -12.20 -2.88
C VAL A 90 -0.17 -12.76 -3.59
N PRO A 91 0.82 -11.93 -3.96
CA PRO A 91 2.00 -12.43 -4.67
C PRO A 91 2.80 -13.41 -3.81
N GLU A 92 3.47 -14.36 -4.43
CA GLU A 92 4.34 -15.31 -3.72
C GLU A 92 5.44 -14.58 -2.97
N GLU A 93 5.99 -13.53 -3.56
CA GLU A 93 6.96 -12.68 -2.90
C GLU A 93 6.25 -11.58 -2.12
N TYR A 94 5.68 -11.97 -1.00
CA TYR A 94 5.05 -11.06 -0.04
C TYR A 94 5.87 -11.08 1.25
N ARG A 95 6.36 -9.92 1.67
CA ARG A 95 7.17 -9.78 2.88
C ARG A 95 6.74 -8.57 3.69
N THR A 96 6.85 -8.69 5.00
CA THR A 96 6.57 -7.59 5.93
C THR A 96 7.79 -7.37 6.82
N TYR A 97 8.07 -6.09 7.11
CA TYR A 97 9.17 -5.69 7.97
C TYR A 97 8.67 -4.73 9.04
N PRO A 98 8.69 -5.14 10.32
CA PRO A 98 8.22 -4.29 11.43
C PRO A 98 9.33 -3.33 11.87
N LEU A 99 9.52 -2.27 11.10
CA LEU A 99 10.52 -1.26 11.41
C LEU A 99 10.12 0.10 10.86
N SER A 100 10.81 1.14 11.34
CA SER A 100 10.63 2.49 10.83
C SER A 100 11.44 2.69 9.54
N PHE A 101 10.89 3.45 8.60
CA PHE A 101 11.66 3.81 7.40
C PHE A 101 12.87 4.69 7.73
N ALA A 102 12.90 5.30 8.93
CA ALA A 102 14.05 6.06 9.41
C ALA A 102 15.17 5.17 9.96
N ASP A 103 14.91 3.89 10.16
CA ASP A 103 15.89 2.94 10.67
C ASP A 103 16.96 2.68 9.59
N PRO A 104 18.27 2.70 9.96
CA PRO A 104 19.33 2.36 8.99
C PRO A 104 19.16 0.99 8.34
N VAL A 105 18.50 0.05 9.00
CA VAL A 105 18.21 -1.28 8.45
C VAL A 105 17.28 -1.19 7.24
N PHE A 106 16.41 -0.18 7.19
CA PHE A 106 15.51 0.02 6.05
C PHE A 106 16.27 0.13 4.73
N GLU A 107 17.36 0.92 4.73
CA GLU A 107 18.16 1.09 3.51
C GLU A 107 18.79 -0.23 3.07
N LYS A 108 19.24 -1.05 4.01
CA LYS A 108 19.77 -2.37 3.71
C LYS A 108 18.72 -3.27 3.10
N ILE A 109 17.50 -3.24 3.64
CA ILE A 109 16.37 -4.01 3.09
C ILE A 109 16.07 -3.55 1.67
N PHE A 110 16.00 -2.25 1.46
CA PHE A 110 15.72 -1.68 0.16
C PHE A 110 16.74 -2.16 -0.89
N ARG A 111 18.00 -2.18 -0.54
CA ARG A 111 19.07 -2.67 -1.42
C ARG A 111 19.02 -4.17 -1.63
N THR A 112 18.77 -4.93 -0.55
CA THR A 112 18.68 -6.39 -0.60
C THR A 112 17.54 -6.84 -1.51
N GLU A 113 16.43 -6.12 -1.49
CA GLU A 113 15.28 -6.40 -2.34
C GLU A 113 15.49 -5.94 -3.80
N GLN A 114 16.66 -5.38 -4.11
CA GLN A 114 17.05 -4.93 -5.45
C GLN A 114 16.17 -3.78 -6.00
N GLY A 115 15.66 -2.96 -5.10
CA GLY A 115 14.81 -1.84 -5.45
C GLY A 115 13.38 -2.25 -5.81
N PHE A 116 12.59 -1.24 -6.16
CA PHE A 116 11.17 -1.43 -6.46
C PHE A 116 10.77 -0.56 -7.64
N ASP A 117 9.76 -1.00 -8.36
CA ASP A 117 9.19 -0.24 -9.47
C ASP A 117 8.21 0.81 -8.97
N ILE A 118 7.51 0.51 -7.88
CA ILE A 118 6.53 1.42 -7.26
C ILE A 118 6.83 1.51 -5.77
N VAL A 119 6.91 2.73 -5.25
CA VAL A 119 7.07 2.98 -3.81
C VAL A 119 5.95 3.92 -3.36
N ALA A 120 5.12 3.45 -2.45
CA ALA A 120 4.04 4.24 -1.87
C ALA A 120 4.30 4.44 -0.38
N ASN A 121 4.34 5.70 0.07
CA ASN A 121 4.65 6.03 1.45
C ASN A 121 3.45 6.70 2.12
N PHE A 122 2.88 6.03 3.10
CA PHE A 122 1.74 6.51 3.90
C PHE A 122 2.12 6.78 5.35
N SER A 123 3.40 6.73 5.68
CA SER A 123 3.84 7.01 7.04
C SER A 123 3.90 8.51 7.31
N ALA A 124 3.80 8.88 8.60
CA ALA A 124 3.93 10.28 9.00
C ALA A 124 5.39 10.72 8.98
N HIS A 125 5.65 11.90 8.44
CA HIS A 125 7.01 12.44 8.27
C HIS A 125 7.38 13.47 9.33
N LYS A 126 6.80 13.42 10.50
CA LYS A 126 6.82 14.55 11.43
C LYS A 126 8.18 14.90 12.03
N HIS A 127 9.14 13.98 12.11
CA HIS A 127 10.29 14.15 12.96
C HIS A 127 11.65 13.74 12.38
N VAL A 128 11.78 13.51 11.08
CA VAL A 128 13.04 13.06 10.50
C VAL A 128 13.34 13.79 9.20
N PRO A 129 13.80 15.08 9.28
CA PRO A 129 14.01 15.88 8.07
C PRO A 129 14.98 15.29 7.06
N VAL A 130 16.05 14.65 7.52
CA VAL A 130 17.05 14.05 6.63
C VAL A 130 16.48 12.86 5.88
N SER A 131 15.81 11.96 6.60
CA SER A 131 15.16 10.81 5.99
C SER A 131 14.02 11.24 5.08
N TYR A 132 13.28 12.25 5.47
CA TYR A 132 12.23 12.83 4.65
C TYR A 132 12.77 13.30 3.31
N THR A 133 13.85 14.05 3.30
CA THR A 133 14.46 14.57 2.07
C THR A 133 14.93 13.44 1.17
N HIS A 134 15.54 12.42 1.74
CA HIS A 134 16.03 11.27 1.00
C HIS A 134 14.89 10.45 0.37
N LEU A 135 13.84 10.19 1.13
CA LEU A 135 12.71 9.39 0.66
C LEU A 135 11.79 10.15 -0.29
N ARG A 136 11.76 11.47 -0.20
CA ARG A 136 10.90 12.28 -1.04
C ARG A 136 11.15 12.07 -2.54
N ALA A 137 12.39 11.79 -2.92
CA ALA A 137 12.72 11.51 -4.30
C ALA A 137 12.03 10.23 -4.80
N HIS A 138 11.81 9.26 -3.92
CA HIS A 138 11.12 8.01 -4.25
C HIS A 138 9.60 8.17 -4.17
N GLU A 139 9.11 8.93 -3.21
CA GLU A 139 7.69 9.22 -3.03
C GLU A 139 7.07 9.87 -4.25
N THR A 140 7.77 10.80 -4.87
CA THR A 140 7.29 11.53 -6.03
C THR A 140 6.87 10.62 -7.18
N LYS A 141 7.47 9.46 -7.29
CA LYS A 141 7.13 8.47 -8.31
C LYS A 141 5.91 7.64 -7.96
N ALA A 142 5.60 7.54 -6.68
CA ALA A 142 4.52 6.66 -6.21
C ALA A 142 3.18 7.37 -6.04
N ASN A 143 3.20 8.67 -5.79
CA ASN A 143 2.00 9.45 -5.47
C ASN A 143 1.41 10.16 -6.70
N LEU A 144 1.48 9.51 -7.80
CA LEU A 144 0.87 10.02 -9.02
C LEU A 144 -0.64 9.64 -9.11
#